data_392fa1e65a4354f6bc4199064c36955d
#
_entry.id   392fa1e65a4354f6bc4199064c36955d
#
_cell.length_a   1.000
_cell.length_b   1.000
_cell.length_c   1.000
_cell.angle_alpha   90.00
_cell.angle_beta   90.00
_cell.angle_gamma   90.00
#
_symmetry.space_group_name_H-M   'P 1'
#
loop_
_entity.id
_entity.type
_entity.pdbx_description
1 polymer ?
#
loop_
_entity_poly.entity_id
_entity_poly.type
_entity_poly.pdbx_seq_one_letter_code
_entity_poly.pdbx_strand_id
1 'polypeptide(L)'
;MRKLPIAYGNSCFAKTWPNKTITFDELCARLEHTIRTTETAEEYPKLPKAERDRIKDKGGFVGGQLRDNRRKRETVVVRSLLTLDCDHAETDFISRFTASCEYAACLYTTHGHTPEAPRVRIVLPTTRDITHDEYAAIARYFADEWGIDQFDECSYLPHQLMYWPTTPSNGEYVFKRIDGPWLDPDAYLAAHPNWKECTLLPTSSRESAIRKQGASKQEDPLTKSGIVGAFCRAYTIEDAIDSFLHDVYTPSAIEGRYDYAPAESTAGLVLYDGKYAYSHHASDPACEKLLNAFDLVKAHKFGNLEDKPAYKAMSEFALEQDKVKLQLNADRMEQAKQDFAGKDWQKRLKYMPRSSLLENSVWNEMMILNNDPDFQNFAFNELANRVQITGKVPWERPADNKYWRDADTAQLKAVMDIRYLAFSSRNHDVSFTKVADDRRFHPIRDYLDALPQWDRRTRAELLLIVYFQADDTPYVRAVTRKSLVAAVARIYRPGIKFDSMLVTDGPQGIGKSTLFKILAG
;
A
#
# COMPACT_ATOMS: atom_id res chain seq x y z
N MET A 1 -7.04 4.62 50.90
CA MET A 1 -6.06 4.36 49.80
C MET A 1 -6.80 4.06 48.51
N ARG A 2 -6.44 4.72 47.39
CA ARG A 2 -7.10 4.50 46.11
C ARG A 2 -6.88 3.05 45.66
N LYS A 3 -7.92 2.37 45.21
CA LYS A 3 -7.82 1.06 44.54
C LYS A 3 -7.56 1.26 43.05
N LEU A 4 -6.60 0.54 42.53
CA LEU A 4 -6.12 0.61 41.16
C LEU A 4 -6.76 -0.50 40.34
N PRO A 5 -7.45 -0.22 39.23
CA PRO A 5 -7.86 -1.25 38.29
C PRO A 5 -6.64 -1.86 37.59
N ILE A 6 -6.57 -3.19 37.53
CA ILE A 6 -5.60 -3.97 36.76
C ILE A 6 -6.32 -5.10 36.04
N ALA A 7 -5.83 -5.51 34.89
CA ALA A 7 -6.24 -6.75 34.25
C ALA A 7 -5.09 -7.76 34.29
N TYR A 8 -5.37 -9.04 34.52
CA TYR A 8 -4.32 -10.05 34.60
C TYR A 8 -4.67 -11.31 33.82
N GLY A 9 -3.63 -11.98 33.33
CA GLY A 9 -3.72 -13.24 32.61
C GLY A 9 -2.72 -14.25 33.13
N ASN A 10 -3.02 -15.52 32.95
CA ASN A 10 -2.15 -16.63 33.37
C ASN A 10 -1.07 -16.99 32.33
N SER A 11 -1.10 -16.36 31.17
CA SER A 11 -0.11 -16.45 30.08
C SER A 11 -0.24 -15.22 29.20
N CYS A 12 0.83 -14.85 28.50
CA CYS A 12 0.79 -13.79 27.48
C CYS A 12 -0.17 -14.12 26.31
N PHE A 13 -0.46 -15.40 26.09
CA PHE A 13 -1.41 -15.92 25.09
C PHE A 13 -2.83 -16.09 25.64
N ALA A 14 -3.10 -15.74 26.91
CA ALA A 14 -4.42 -15.87 27.49
C ALA A 14 -5.47 -15.10 26.67
N LYS A 15 -6.56 -15.77 26.32
CA LYS A 15 -7.69 -15.16 25.60
C LYS A 15 -8.53 -14.25 26.47
N THR A 16 -8.48 -14.44 27.78
CA THR A 16 -9.28 -13.70 28.78
C THR A 16 -8.37 -13.07 29.82
N TRP A 17 -8.58 -11.78 30.05
CA TRP A 17 -7.84 -10.92 30.98
C TRP A 17 -8.83 -10.24 31.94
N PRO A 18 -9.33 -10.92 32.97
CA PRO A 18 -10.30 -10.35 33.89
C PRO A 18 -9.74 -9.13 34.59
N ASN A 19 -10.60 -8.13 34.75
CA ASN A 19 -10.31 -6.93 35.53
C ASN A 19 -10.45 -7.20 37.04
N LYS A 20 -9.54 -6.65 37.81
CA LYS A 20 -9.58 -6.60 39.28
C LYS A 20 -9.15 -5.24 39.80
N THR A 21 -9.47 -4.95 41.05
CA THR A 21 -8.92 -3.80 41.76
C THR A 21 -7.94 -4.28 42.81
N ILE A 22 -6.81 -3.59 42.91
CA ILE A 22 -5.72 -3.89 43.85
C ILE A 22 -5.22 -2.58 44.48
N THR A 23 -4.73 -2.61 45.70
CA THR A 23 -3.95 -1.50 46.26
C THR A 23 -2.51 -1.56 45.75
N PHE A 24 -1.80 -0.43 45.77
CA PHE A 24 -0.38 -0.43 45.36
C PHE A 24 0.46 -1.30 46.32
N ASP A 25 0.13 -1.32 47.60
CA ASP A 25 0.82 -2.17 48.57
C ASP A 25 0.64 -3.67 48.30
N GLU A 26 -0.59 -4.09 47.96
CA GLU A 26 -0.85 -5.48 47.57
C GLU A 26 -0.11 -5.87 46.29
N LEU A 27 -0.01 -4.95 45.32
CA LEU A 27 0.76 -5.18 44.11
C LEU A 27 2.26 -5.30 44.40
N CYS A 28 2.83 -4.39 45.18
CA CYS A 28 4.22 -4.44 45.62
C CYS A 28 4.53 -5.75 46.34
N ALA A 29 3.70 -6.15 47.31
CA ALA A 29 3.87 -7.40 48.04
C ALA A 29 3.87 -8.65 47.11
N ARG A 30 3.07 -8.60 46.04
CA ARG A 30 3.07 -9.66 45.04
C ARG A 30 4.32 -9.64 44.16
N LEU A 31 4.82 -8.47 43.78
CA LEU A 31 6.01 -8.28 42.95
C LEU A 31 7.31 -8.52 43.74
N GLU A 32 7.29 -8.44 45.07
CA GLU A 32 8.45 -8.76 45.89
C GLU A 32 8.87 -10.24 45.81
N HIS A 33 7.92 -11.12 45.44
CA HIS A 33 8.18 -12.55 45.36
C HIS A 33 8.33 -13.01 43.90
N THR A 34 9.46 -13.66 43.59
CA THR A 34 9.71 -14.25 42.29
C THR A 34 9.41 -15.76 42.25
N ILE A 35 9.02 -16.25 41.08
CA ILE A 35 8.88 -17.68 40.82
C ILE A 35 10.22 -18.18 40.27
N ARG A 36 10.88 -19.09 41.01
CA ARG A 36 12.10 -19.73 40.55
C ARG A 36 11.79 -20.84 39.55
N THR A 37 12.54 -20.85 38.47
CA THR A 37 12.44 -21.87 37.41
C THR A 37 13.56 -22.90 37.56
N THR A 38 13.63 -23.90 36.68
CA THR A 38 14.52 -25.05 36.86
C THR A 38 15.90 -24.87 36.20
N GLU A 39 15.97 -24.07 35.13
CA GLU A 39 17.21 -23.77 34.41
C GLU A 39 18.08 -22.77 35.19
N THR A 40 19.37 -22.76 34.91
CA THR A 40 20.33 -21.81 35.48
C THR A 40 20.40 -20.53 34.66
N ALA A 41 20.98 -19.46 35.23
CA ALA A 41 21.20 -18.19 34.55
C ALA A 41 22.14 -18.33 33.34
N GLU A 42 23.06 -19.28 33.37
CA GLU A 42 23.99 -19.57 32.28
C GLU A 42 23.36 -20.43 31.17
N GLU A 43 22.38 -21.25 31.49
CA GLU A 43 21.65 -22.10 30.54
C GLU A 43 20.59 -21.30 29.78
N TYR A 44 19.85 -20.44 30.46
CA TYR A 44 18.73 -19.69 29.89
C TYR A 44 19.07 -18.93 28.59
N PRO A 45 20.17 -18.16 28.47
CA PRO A 45 20.50 -17.46 27.23
C PRO A 45 20.77 -18.38 26.04
N LYS A 46 21.20 -19.65 26.30
CA LYS A 46 21.54 -20.64 25.28
C LYS A 46 20.33 -21.35 24.71
N LEU A 47 19.17 -21.26 25.38
CA LEU A 47 17.93 -21.88 24.93
C LEU A 47 17.35 -21.16 23.70
N PRO A 48 16.65 -21.88 22.81
CA PRO A 48 15.89 -21.29 21.73
C PRO A 48 14.89 -20.23 22.25
N LYS A 49 14.65 -19.16 21.47
CA LYS A 49 13.76 -18.06 21.86
C LYS A 49 12.37 -18.55 22.32
N ALA A 50 11.77 -19.49 21.58
CA ALA A 50 10.44 -20.03 21.90
C ALA A 50 10.40 -20.72 23.27
N GLU A 51 11.50 -21.40 23.66
CA GLU A 51 11.61 -22.05 24.95
C GLU A 51 11.82 -21.03 26.08
N ARG A 52 12.69 -20.03 25.88
CA ARG A 52 12.88 -18.93 26.81
C ARG A 52 11.56 -18.18 27.07
N ASP A 53 10.79 -17.91 26.01
CA ASP A 53 9.50 -17.24 26.13
C ASP A 53 8.49 -18.08 26.94
N ARG A 54 8.49 -19.41 26.77
CA ARG A 54 7.64 -20.34 27.52
C ARG A 54 8.02 -20.43 29.01
N ILE A 55 9.32 -20.42 29.32
CA ILE A 55 9.83 -20.53 30.69
C ILE A 55 9.42 -19.32 31.53
N LYS A 56 9.63 -18.12 31.01
CA LYS A 56 9.32 -16.85 31.70
C LYS A 56 7.82 -16.56 31.77
N ASP A 57 6.99 -17.17 30.92
CA ASP A 57 5.55 -16.90 30.87
C ASP A 57 4.81 -17.61 31.99
N LYS A 58 4.73 -16.97 33.13
CA LYS A 58 3.87 -17.33 34.27
C LYS A 58 2.68 -16.38 34.38
N GLY A 59 2.27 -15.80 33.25
CA GLY A 59 1.27 -14.74 33.19
C GLY A 59 1.79 -13.38 33.56
N GLY A 60 0.87 -12.41 33.66
CA GLY A 60 1.22 -11.04 33.94
C GLY A 60 -0.01 -10.16 34.15
N PHE A 61 0.19 -8.86 34.17
CA PHE A 61 -0.86 -7.89 34.34
C PHE A 61 -0.72 -6.71 33.36
N VAL A 62 -1.83 -6.04 33.10
CA VAL A 62 -1.88 -4.72 32.47
C VAL A 62 -2.31 -3.74 33.57
N GLY A 63 -1.58 -2.67 33.75
CA GLY A 63 -1.85 -1.66 34.81
C GLY A 63 -3.03 -0.75 34.47
N GLY A 64 -4.20 -1.33 34.19
CA GLY A 64 -5.42 -0.60 33.82
C GLY A 64 -6.61 -1.53 33.61
N GLN A 65 -7.70 -0.99 33.09
CA GLN A 65 -8.95 -1.70 32.80
C GLN A 65 -9.07 -2.04 31.33
N LEU A 66 -9.50 -3.28 31.03
CA LEU A 66 -9.73 -3.77 29.67
C LEU A 66 -11.22 -4.00 29.42
N ARG A 67 -11.73 -3.58 28.27
CA ARG A 67 -13.09 -3.90 27.79
C ARG A 67 -13.16 -5.37 27.42
N ASP A 68 -14.28 -6.02 27.68
CA ASP A 68 -14.58 -7.41 27.32
C ASP A 68 -13.54 -8.43 27.82
N ASN A 69 -12.76 -8.06 28.84
CA ASN A 69 -11.67 -8.89 29.38
C ASN A 69 -10.68 -9.36 28.28
N ARG A 70 -10.44 -8.56 27.26
CA ARG A 70 -9.50 -8.87 26.17
C ARG A 70 -8.31 -7.91 26.21
N ARG A 71 -7.11 -8.44 26.04
CA ARG A 71 -5.88 -7.64 25.94
C ARG A 71 -5.56 -7.32 24.47
N LYS A 72 -6.16 -6.24 24.00
CA LYS A 72 -5.88 -5.64 22.70
C LYS A 72 -5.74 -4.13 22.87
N ARG A 73 -5.14 -3.44 21.89
CA ARG A 73 -4.96 -1.98 21.92
C ARG A 73 -6.30 -1.25 22.10
N GLU A 74 -7.25 -1.56 21.28
CA GLU A 74 -8.58 -0.94 21.25
C GLU A 74 -9.48 -1.30 22.44
N THR A 75 -9.06 -2.24 23.28
CA THR A 75 -9.85 -2.66 24.45
C THR A 75 -9.40 -2.04 25.77
N VAL A 76 -8.28 -1.33 25.80
CA VAL A 76 -7.86 -0.59 27.00
C VAL A 76 -8.86 0.54 27.24
N VAL A 77 -9.43 0.60 28.43
CA VAL A 77 -10.37 1.65 28.83
C VAL A 77 -9.62 2.80 29.49
N VAL A 78 -8.81 2.47 30.49
CA VAL A 78 -7.95 3.40 31.22
C VAL A 78 -6.68 2.70 31.71
N ARG A 79 -5.67 3.49 32.04
CA ARG A 79 -4.48 3.05 32.75
C ARG A 79 -4.47 3.68 34.15
N SER A 80 -4.05 2.91 35.14
CA SER A 80 -3.95 3.35 36.56
C SER A 80 -2.52 3.25 37.09
N LEU A 81 -1.64 2.65 36.27
CA LEU A 81 -0.22 2.46 36.55
C LEU A 81 0.60 2.86 35.31
N LEU A 82 1.64 3.62 35.50
CA LEU A 82 2.73 3.71 34.56
C LEU A 82 3.61 2.47 34.72
N THR A 83 3.85 1.75 33.65
CA THR A 83 4.63 0.52 33.66
C THR A 83 5.66 0.52 32.53
N LEU A 84 6.94 0.37 32.87
CA LEU A 84 8.06 0.44 31.93
C LEU A 84 8.93 -0.80 32.04
N ASP A 85 9.41 -1.31 30.91
CA ASP A 85 10.37 -2.41 30.81
C ASP A 85 11.72 -1.84 30.34
N CYS A 86 12.73 -1.91 31.19
CA CYS A 86 14.07 -1.41 30.93
C CYS A 86 15.00 -2.60 30.61
N ASP A 87 15.01 -3.00 29.35
CA ASP A 87 15.72 -4.18 28.86
C ASP A 87 17.19 -3.92 28.52
N HIS A 88 17.61 -2.65 28.48
CA HIS A 88 18.96 -2.18 28.15
C HIS A 88 19.55 -1.27 29.24
N ALA A 89 19.23 -1.55 30.50
CA ALA A 89 19.66 -0.75 31.61
C ALA A 89 21.19 -0.72 31.76
N GLU A 90 21.72 0.46 32.09
CA GLU A 90 23.11 0.63 32.55
C GLU A 90 23.31 -0.08 33.89
N THR A 91 24.55 -0.48 34.19
CA THR A 91 24.88 -1.26 35.40
C THR A 91 24.52 -0.56 36.70
N ASP A 92 24.51 0.77 36.73
CA ASP A 92 24.17 1.61 37.89
C ASP A 92 22.68 2.00 37.94
N PHE A 93 21.87 1.63 36.94
CA PHE A 93 20.49 2.07 36.80
C PHE A 93 19.64 1.80 38.05
N ILE A 94 19.73 0.60 38.61
CA ILE A 94 18.94 0.24 39.81
C ILE A 94 19.28 1.15 40.99
N SER A 95 20.55 1.40 41.23
CA SER A 95 20.99 2.25 42.34
C SER A 95 20.63 3.72 42.10
N ARG A 96 20.84 4.23 40.90
CA ARG A 96 20.50 5.59 40.49
C ARG A 96 18.99 5.82 40.58
N PHE A 97 18.19 4.92 40.03
CA PHE A 97 16.73 5.02 40.10
C PHE A 97 16.20 4.99 41.51
N THR A 98 16.71 4.06 42.34
CA THR A 98 16.27 3.94 43.75
C THR A 98 16.62 5.17 44.58
N ALA A 99 17.76 5.81 44.30
CA ALA A 99 18.22 6.99 45.04
C ALA A 99 17.56 8.31 44.61
N SER A 100 17.12 8.40 43.33
CA SER A 100 16.73 9.70 42.75
C SER A 100 15.29 9.77 42.26
N CYS A 101 14.54 8.66 42.24
CA CYS A 101 13.12 8.70 41.83
C CYS A 101 12.28 9.38 42.95
N GLU A 102 11.61 10.46 42.57
CA GLU A 102 10.82 11.29 43.52
C GLU A 102 9.40 10.74 43.75
N TYR A 103 8.97 9.79 42.93
CA TYR A 103 7.62 9.21 42.99
C TYR A 103 7.58 7.88 43.74
N ALA A 104 6.42 7.56 44.28
CA ALA A 104 6.14 6.20 44.75
C ALA A 104 6.30 5.23 43.58
N ALA A 105 7.15 4.23 43.73
CA ALA A 105 7.44 3.25 42.67
C ALA A 105 7.79 1.90 43.29
N CYS A 106 7.67 0.85 42.49
CA CYS A 106 8.43 -0.39 42.70
C CYS A 106 9.20 -0.76 41.46
N LEU A 107 10.38 -1.33 41.68
CA LEU A 107 11.26 -1.84 40.65
C LEU A 107 11.54 -3.32 40.92
N TYR A 108 11.50 -4.17 39.89
CA TYR A 108 11.85 -5.57 40.01
C TYR A 108 12.59 -6.06 38.77
N THR A 109 13.52 -7.02 38.96
CA THR A 109 14.33 -7.58 37.88
C THR A 109 13.55 -8.61 37.08
N THR A 110 13.85 -8.69 35.78
CA THR A 110 13.23 -9.64 34.86
C THR A 110 14.00 -10.97 34.81
N HIS A 111 13.45 -11.99 34.16
CA HIS A 111 14.02 -13.33 34.06
C HIS A 111 15.44 -13.37 33.50
N GLY A 112 15.76 -12.48 32.57
CA GLY A 112 17.09 -12.41 31.92
C GLY A 112 18.04 -11.41 32.57
N HIS A 113 17.74 -10.95 33.78
CA HIS A 113 18.62 -10.03 34.50
C HIS A 113 19.94 -10.69 34.94
N THR A 114 21.04 -9.96 34.80
CA THR A 114 22.32 -10.21 35.46
C THR A 114 22.89 -8.91 36.00
N PRO A 115 23.80 -8.93 36.99
CA PRO A 115 24.43 -7.71 37.51
C PRO A 115 25.15 -6.89 36.44
N GLU A 116 25.77 -7.56 35.45
CA GLU A 116 26.50 -6.94 34.34
C GLU A 116 25.60 -6.38 33.23
N ALA A 117 24.40 -6.94 33.09
CA ALA A 117 23.38 -6.51 32.13
C ALA A 117 22.01 -6.45 32.81
N PRO A 118 21.75 -5.41 33.61
CA PRO A 118 20.50 -5.29 34.34
C PRO A 118 19.28 -5.22 33.41
N ARG A 119 18.21 -5.93 33.81
CA ARG A 119 16.92 -5.84 33.16
C ARG A 119 15.84 -5.71 34.21
N VAL A 120 15.13 -4.60 34.17
CA VAL A 120 14.23 -4.22 35.25
C VAL A 120 12.89 -3.76 34.73
N ARG A 121 11.84 -3.93 35.55
CA ARG A 121 10.53 -3.35 35.34
C ARG A 121 10.23 -2.34 36.44
N ILE A 122 9.66 -1.24 36.02
CA ILE A 122 9.29 -0.14 36.89
C ILE A 122 7.78 0.01 36.85
N VAL A 123 7.17 0.20 38.02
CA VAL A 123 5.73 0.39 38.17
C VAL A 123 5.49 1.56 39.10
N LEU A 124 4.78 2.60 38.62
CA LEU A 124 4.38 3.76 39.38
C LEU A 124 2.85 3.89 39.42
N PRO A 125 2.24 4.13 40.58
CA PRO A 125 0.82 4.43 40.68
C PRO A 125 0.54 5.88 40.27
N THR A 126 -0.60 6.11 39.60
CA THR A 126 -1.06 7.46 39.23
C THR A 126 -2.15 7.95 40.17
N THR A 127 -2.25 9.25 40.40
CA THR A 127 -3.26 9.84 41.27
C THR A 127 -4.68 9.68 40.74
N ARG A 128 -4.85 9.65 39.41
CA ARG A 128 -6.10 9.34 38.70
C ARG A 128 -5.86 8.33 37.60
N ASP A 129 -6.93 7.82 37.00
CA ASP A 129 -6.85 7.05 35.76
C ASP A 129 -6.48 7.97 34.62
N ILE A 130 -5.74 7.43 33.64
CA ILE A 130 -5.21 8.14 32.46
C ILE A 130 -5.67 7.48 31.19
N THR A 131 -5.81 8.28 30.13
CA THR A 131 -6.18 7.83 28.79
C THR A 131 -5.01 7.15 28.07
N HIS A 132 -5.24 6.61 26.89
CA HIS A 132 -4.21 5.99 26.07
C HIS A 132 -3.09 6.96 25.69
N ASP A 133 -3.49 8.18 25.29
CA ASP A 133 -2.55 9.19 24.80
C ASP A 133 -1.77 9.82 25.95
N GLU A 134 -2.44 10.09 27.07
CA GLU A 134 -1.77 10.50 28.31
C GLU A 134 -0.73 9.45 28.75
N TYR A 135 -1.11 8.16 28.73
CA TYR A 135 -0.19 7.07 29.09
C TYR A 135 1.03 7.04 28.18
N ALA A 136 0.83 7.09 26.87
CA ALA A 136 1.94 7.04 25.90
C ALA A 136 2.88 8.26 26.06
N ALA A 137 2.32 9.45 26.28
CA ALA A 137 3.10 10.66 26.50
C ALA A 137 3.90 10.60 27.82
N ILE A 138 3.24 10.30 28.93
CA ILE A 138 3.88 10.19 30.25
C ILE A 138 4.98 9.12 30.22
N ALA A 139 4.71 7.96 29.62
CA ALA A 139 5.67 6.86 29.53
C ALA A 139 6.93 7.25 28.73
N ARG A 140 6.78 8.00 27.63
CA ARG A 140 7.91 8.46 26.81
C ARG A 140 8.71 9.56 27.50
N TYR A 141 8.08 10.57 28.07
CA TYR A 141 8.79 11.62 28.80
C TYR A 141 9.49 11.08 30.04
N PHE A 142 8.81 10.21 30.80
CA PHE A 142 9.45 9.57 31.95
C PHE A 142 10.65 8.69 31.54
N ALA A 143 10.54 7.94 30.44
CA ALA A 143 11.66 7.17 29.93
C ALA A 143 12.80 8.07 29.43
N ASP A 144 12.51 9.23 28.86
CA ASP A 144 13.49 10.20 28.40
C ASP A 144 14.31 10.79 29.54
N GLU A 145 13.67 11.11 30.66
CA GLU A 145 14.32 11.59 31.90
C GLU A 145 15.37 10.59 32.43
N TRP A 146 15.15 9.30 32.19
CA TRP A 146 16.02 8.20 32.67
C TRP A 146 16.92 7.63 31.56
N GLY A 147 16.85 8.18 30.34
CA GLY A 147 17.56 7.74 29.15
C GLY A 147 16.74 6.74 28.32
N ILE A 148 15.98 7.28 27.37
CA ILE A 148 14.96 6.55 26.60
C ILE A 148 15.49 5.30 25.90
N ASP A 149 16.78 5.28 25.52
CA ASP A 149 17.41 4.13 24.85
C ASP A 149 17.60 2.91 25.78
N GLN A 150 17.37 3.06 27.07
CA GLN A 150 17.43 1.94 28.02
C GLN A 150 16.11 1.16 28.07
N PHE A 151 15.00 1.74 27.57
CA PHE A 151 13.66 1.16 27.68
C PHE A 151 13.22 0.44 26.41
N ASP A 152 12.37 -0.60 26.59
CA ASP A 152 11.69 -1.27 25.48
C ASP A 152 10.51 -0.40 25.00
N GLU A 153 10.48 -0.08 23.74
CA GLU A 153 9.46 0.72 23.07
C GLU A 153 8.04 0.15 23.24
N CYS A 154 7.92 -1.16 23.40
CA CYS A 154 6.63 -1.81 23.67
C CYS A 154 5.98 -1.31 24.98
N SER A 155 6.77 -0.77 25.92
CA SER A 155 6.28 -0.22 27.19
C SER A 155 5.38 1.00 27.01
N TYR A 156 5.53 1.74 25.90
CA TYR A 156 4.72 2.93 25.61
C TYR A 156 3.32 2.58 25.09
N LEU A 157 3.07 1.29 24.84
CA LEU A 157 1.78 0.81 24.36
C LEU A 157 0.83 0.55 25.54
N PRO A 158 -0.36 1.16 25.58
CA PRO A 158 -1.27 1.03 26.73
C PRO A 158 -1.70 -0.40 27.05
N HIS A 159 -1.68 -1.32 26.11
CA HIS A 159 -2.05 -2.73 26.30
C HIS A 159 -0.87 -3.65 26.64
N GLN A 160 0.34 -3.11 26.79
CA GLN A 160 1.52 -3.90 27.13
C GLN A 160 1.38 -4.57 28.47
N LEU A 161 1.69 -5.86 28.52
CA LEU A 161 1.68 -6.63 29.75
C LEU A 161 3.00 -6.51 30.49
N MET A 162 2.94 -6.52 31.80
CA MET A 162 4.07 -6.77 32.69
C MET A 162 4.00 -8.21 33.18
N TYR A 163 5.01 -9.03 32.87
CA TYR A 163 5.06 -10.40 33.37
C TYR A 163 5.24 -10.43 34.88
N TRP A 164 4.60 -11.39 35.55
CA TRP A 164 4.91 -11.69 36.93
C TRP A 164 6.38 -12.07 37.06
N PRO A 165 7.04 -11.74 38.19
CA PRO A 165 8.46 -12.00 38.37
C PRO A 165 8.78 -13.49 38.25
N THR A 166 9.77 -13.80 37.46
CA THR A 166 10.38 -15.13 37.34
C THR A 166 11.89 -15.00 37.32
N THR A 167 12.61 -15.99 37.84
CA THR A 167 14.06 -15.94 37.97
C THR A 167 14.63 -17.35 37.78
N PRO A 168 15.76 -17.52 37.06
CA PRO A 168 16.46 -18.81 36.99
C PRO A 168 16.79 -19.36 38.37
N SER A 169 17.04 -20.67 38.48
CA SER A 169 17.27 -21.38 39.76
C SER A 169 18.35 -20.75 40.63
N ASN A 170 19.45 -20.28 40.01
CA ASN A 170 20.58 -19.60 40.65
C ASN A 170 20.67 -18.11 40.33
N GLY A 171 19.69 -17.56 39.60
CA GLY A 171 19.68 -16.14 39.19
C GLY A 171 19.46 -15.19 40.36
N GLU A 172 19.89 -13.95 40.22
CA GLU A 172 19.63 -12.88 41.18
C GLU A 172 18.23 -12.29 40.94
N TYR A 173 17.52 -12.01 42.02
CA TYR A 173 16.27 -11.28 42.02
C TYR A 173 16.36 -10.06 42.91
N VAL A 174 16.18 -8.88 42.34
CA VAL A 174 16.17 -7.61 43.07
C VAL A 174 14.76 -7.02 43.00
N PHE A 175 14.21 -6.70 44.13
CA PHE A 175 13.00 -5.90 44.31
C PHE A 175 13.35 -4.66 45.14
N LYS A 176 12.90 -3.50 44.69
CA LYS A 176 13.01 -2.23 45.44
C LYS A 176 11.68 -1.54 45.43
N ARG A 177 11.27 -1.07 46.60
CA ARG A 177 10.15 -0.16 46.79
C ARG A 177 10.69 1.23 47.11
N ILE A 178 10.11 2.24 46.47
CA ILE A 178 10.42 3.66 46.67
C ILE A 178 9.15 4.30 47.18
N ASP A 179 9.26 4.94 48.34
CA ASP A 179 8.17 5.70 48.95
C ASP A 179 8.22 7.15 48.45
N GLY A 180 7.05 7.72 48.16
CA GLY A 180 6.93 9.07 47.62
C GLY A 180 5.47 9.40 47.27
N PRO A 181 5.22 10.59 46.73
CA PRO A 181 3.90 10.92 46.18
C PRO A 181 3.61 10.05 44.94
N TRP A 182 2.33 9.74 44.73
CA TRP A 182 1.92 9.14 43.49
C TRP A 182 2.09 10.12 42.34
N LEU A 183 2.43 9.63 41.14
CA LEU A 183 2.57 10.46 39.94
C LEU A 183 1.22 11.14 39.64
N ASP A 184 1.22 12.47 39.66
CA ASP A 184 0.08 13.28 39.26
C ASP A 184 0.12 13.52 37.72
N PRO A 185 -0.77 12.90 36.94
CA PRO A 185 -0.75 13.04 35.49
C PRO A 185 -0.99 14.48 35.03
N ASP A 186 -1.84 15.24 35.76
CA ASP A 186 -2.16 16.61 35.35
C ASP A 186 -0.96 17.54 35.53
N ALA A 187 -0.27 17.45 36.65
CA ALA A 187 0.92 18.22 36.93
C ALA A 187 2.07 17.81 35.99
N TYR A 188 2.21 16.49 35.75
CA TYR A 188 3.27 15.96 34.87
C TYR A 188 3.07 16.41 33.42
N LEU A 189 1.86 16.30 32.87
CA LEU A 189 1.56 16.72 31.49
C LEU A 189 1.57 18.26 31.33
N ALA A 190 1.24 19.02 32.39
CA ALA A 190 1.36 20.47 32.35
C ALA A 190 2.82 20.94 32.21
N ALA A 191 3.78 20.17 32.72
CA ALA A 191 5.21 20.42 32.48
C ALA A 191 5.65 20.13 31.04
N HIS A 192 4.83 19.41 30.24
CA HIS A 192 5.11 19.02 28.85
C HIS A 192 3.97 19.52 27.92
N PRO A 193 3.83 20.82 27.66
CA PRO A 193 2.63 21.41 27.04
C PRO A 193 2.31 20.89 25.64
N ASN A 194 3.31 20.35 24.92
CA ASN A 194 3.16 19.81 23.57
C ASN A 194 2.91 18.29 23.55
N TRP A 195 2.57 17.67 24.67
CA TRP A 195 2.40 16.21 24.77
C TRP A 195 1.36 15.62 23.82
N LYS A 196 0.38 16.44 23.37
CA LYS A 196 -0.65 16.01 22.42
C LYS A 196 -0.11 15.87 21.00
N GLU A 197 0.96 16.55 20.65
CA GLU A 197 1.57 16.44 19.32
C GLU A 197 2.50 15.23 19.25
N CYS A 198 2.03 14.16 18.61
CA CYS A 198 2.75 12.88 18.52
C CYS A 198 4.17 13.00 17.95
N THR A 199 4.44 14.05 17.17
CA THR A 199 5.74 14.26 16.52
C THR A 199 6.82 14.77 17.44
N LEU A 200 6.41 15.39 18.54
CA LEU A 200 7.31 15.99 19.55
C LEU A 200 7.57 15.04 20.74
N LEU A 201 6.90 13.89 20.79
CA LEU A 201 7.16 12.90 21.82
C LEU A 201 8.57 12.31 21.69
N PRO A 202 9.30 12.10 22.79
CA PRO A 202 10.60 11.46 22.78
C PRO A 202 10.58 10.08 22.09
N THR A 203 11.61 9.79 21.32
CA THR A 203 11.76 8.52 20.60
C THR A 203 13.15 7.95 20.77
N SER A 204 13.24 6.61 20.92
CA SER A 204 14.55 5.94 21.01
C SER A 204 15.28 5.93 19.66
N SER A 205 16.61 5.76 19.73
CA SER A 205 17.44 5.59 18.53
C SER A 205 17.03 4.35 17.72
N ARG A 206 16.53 3.31 18.37
CA ARG A 206 16.06 2.07 17.76
C ARG A 206 14.76 2.26 16.97
N GLU A 207 13.79 3.04 17.47
CA GLU A 207 12.56 3.36 16.75
C GLU A 207 12.87 4.05 15.42
N SER A 208 13.82 4.98 15.41
CA SER A 208 14.26 5.67 14.19
C SER A 208 14.89 4.72 13.17
N ALA A 209 15.65 3.72 13.63
CA ALA A 209 16.26 2.70 12.77
C ALA A 209 15.22 1.71 12.21
N ILE A 210 14.27 1.26 13.03
CA ILE A 210 13.20 0.35 12.62
C ILE A 210 12.29 1.00 11.57
N ARG A 211 11.95 2.29 11.72
CA ARG A 211 11.17 3.05 10.74
C ARG A 211 11.85 3.09 9.38
N LYS A 212 13.18 3.36 9.33
CA LYS A 212 13.96 3.37 8.08
C LYS A 212 14.06 1.99 7.43
N GLN A 213 14.21 0.92 8.22
CA GLN A 213 14.29 -0.45 7.71
C GLN A 213 12.93 -1.03 7.30
N GLY A 214 11.85 -0.65 7.97
CA GLY A 214 10.48 -1.07 7.62
C GLY A 214 10.05 -0.57 6.26
N ALA A 215 10.34 0.70 5.96
CA ALA A 215 10.04 1.31 4.66
C ALA A 215 10.84 0.67 3.50
N SER A 216 12.09 0.22 3.75
CA SER A 216 12.93 -0.41 2.72
C SER A 216 12.64 -1.89 2.45
N LYS A 217 11.93 -2.58 3.34
CA LYS A 217 11.64 -4.01 3.24
C LYS A 217 10.24 -4.34 2.73
N GLN A 218 9.34 -3.37 2.69
CA GLN A 218 8.01 -3.60 2.14
C GLN A 218 8.04 -3.52 0.62
N GLU A 219 7.49 -4.57 -0.02
CA GLU A 219 7.22 -4.57 -1.44
C GLU A 219 6.24 -3.44 -1.78
N ASP A 220 6.54 -2.66 -2.84
CA ASP A 220 5.69 -1.56 -3.28
C ASP A 220 4.24 -2.07 -3.50
N PRO A 221 3.24 -1.54 -2.81
CA PRO A 221 1.86 -2.01 -2.92
C PRO A 221 1.30 -1.86 -4.33
N LEU A 222 1.84 -0.95 -5.15
CA LEU A 222 1.42 -0.76 -6.52
C LEU A 222 1.90 -1.87 -7.47
N THR A 223 2.98 -2.57 -7.10
CA THR A 223 3.51 -3.71 -7.89
C THR A 223 2.90 -5.05 -7.51
N LYS A 224 2.16 -5.10 -6.39
CA LYS A 224 1.51 -6.34 -5.96
C LYS A 224 0.43 -6.78 -6.94
N SER A 225 0.41 -8.08 -7.21
CA SER A 225 -0.66 -8.72 -7.98
C SER A 225 -1.93 -8.92 -7.14
N GLY A 226 -3.06 -9.17 -7.81
CA GLY A 226 -4.33 -9.51 -7.18
C GLY A 226 -5.03 -8.32 -6.52
N ILE A 227 -5.94 -8.63 -5.56
CA ILE A 227 -6.90 -7.66 -5.00
C ILE A 227 -6.22 -6.53 -4.22
N VAL A 228 -5.13 -6.82 -3.50
CA VAL A 228 -4.40 -5.82 -2.71
C VAL A 228 -3.76 -4.78 -3.62
N GLY A 229 -3.04 -5.23 -4.66
CA GLY A 229 -2.43 -4.33 -5.62
C GLY A 229 -3.45 -3.53 -6.41
N ALA A 230 -4.53 -4.18 -6.86
CA ALA A 230 -5.60 -3.50 -7.58
C ALA A 230 -6.28 -2.42 -6.73
N PHE A 231 -6.51 -2.69 -5.44
CA PHE A 231 -7.07 -1.70 -4.52
C PHE A 231 -6.11 -0.51 -4.35
N CYS A 232 -4.81 -0.76 -4.13
CA CYS A 232 -3.81 0.29 -3.94
C CYS A 232 -3.54 1.13 -5.21
N ARG A 233 -3.74 0.56 -6.41
CA ARG A 233 -3.70 1.30 -7.68
C ARG A 233 -4.98 2.11 -7.95
N ALA A 234 -6.13 1.61 -7.45
CA ALA A 234 -7.43 2.28 -7.60
C ALA A 234 -7.64 3.42 -6.60
N TYR A 235 -7.00 3.34 -5.43
CA TYR A 235 -7.10 4.32 -4.35
C TYR A 235 -5.72 4.60 -3.76
N THR A 236 -5.28 5.85 -3.80
CA THR A 236 -4.14 6.31 -2.99
C THR A 236 -4.49 6.19 -1.51
N ILE A 237 -3.52 6.44 -0.63
CA ILE A 237 -3.80 6.42 0.82
C ILE A 237 -4.80 7.52 1.19
N GLU A 238 -4.66 8.70 0.58
CA GLU A 238 -5.57 9.84 0.75
C GLU A 238 -6.98 9.51 0.25
N ASP A 239 -7.08 8.97 -0.99
CA ASP A 239 -8.38 8.54 -1.54
C ASP A 239 -9.09 7.51 -0.65
N ALA A 240 -8.32 6.59 -0.05
CA ALA A 240 -8.86 5.56 0.84
C ALA A 240 -9.36 6.16 2.18
N ILE A 241 -8.65 7.15 2.71
CA ILE A 241 -9.10 7.89 3.90
C ILE A 241 -10.38 8.64 3.58
N ASP A 242 -10.39 9.43 2.51
CA ASP A 242 -11.53 10.27 2.13
C ASP A 242 -12.78 9.45 1.78
N SER A 243 -12.59 8.32 1.09
CA SER A 243 -13.71 7.49 0.63
C SER A 243 -14.27 6.55 1.72
N PHE A 244 -13.43 6.04 2.62
CA PHE A 244 -13.78 4.93 3.50
C PHE A 244 -13.54 5.18 4.98
N LEU A 245 -12.74 6.18 5.35
CA LEU A 245 -12.30 6.46 6.73
C LEU A 245 -12.40 7.95 7.09
N HIS A 246 -13.22 8.74 6.39
CA HIS A 246 -13.43 10.17 6.65
C HIS A 246 -14.03 10.49 8.03
N ASP A 247 -14.68 9.51 8.65
CA ASP A 247 -15.19 9.56 10.03
C ASP A 247 -14.16 9.10 11.07
N VAL A 248 -13.04 8.52 10.61
CA VAL A 248 -11.96 8.00 11.45
C VAL A 248 -10.77 8.96 11.49
N TYR A 249 -10.43 9.55 10.35
CA TYR A 249 -9.30 10.46 10.20
C TYR A 249 -9.74 11.80 9.64
N THR A 250 -9.24 12.87 10.25
CA THR A 250 -9.44 14.24 9.78
C THR A 250 -8.09 14.88 9.48
N PRO A 251 -7.98 15.74 8.44
CA PRO A 251 -6.75 16.47 8.17
C PRO A 251 -6.29 17.26 9.40
N SER A 252 -5.02 17.11 9.75
CA SER A 252 -4.42 17.87 10.85
C SER A 252 -4.03 19.29 10.43
N ALA A 253 -3.69 20.13 11.40
CA ALA A 253 -3.10 21.45 11.15
C ALA A 253 -1.71 21.38 10.47
N ILE A 254 -1.04 20.23 10.52
CA ILE A 254 0.25 19.98 9.87
C ILE A 254 -0.01 19.28 8.52
N GLU A 255 0.45 19.89 7.43
CA GLU A 255 0.31 19.35 6.08
C GLU A 255 0.86 17.92 5.94
N GLY A 256 0.12 17.05 5.25
CA GLY A 256 0.47 15.63 5.06
C GLY A 256 0.25 14.75 6.27
N ARG A 257 -0.48 15.25 7.29
CA ARG A 257 -0.82 14.51 8.50
C ARG A 257 -2.31 14.51 8.78
N TYR A 258 -2.74 13.51 9.53
CA TYR A 258 -4.14 13.36 9.94
C TYR A 258 -4.22 13.11 11.44
N ASP A 259 -5.33 13.55 12.02
CA ASP A 259 -5.72 13.29 13.38
C ASP A 259 -6.67 12.09 13.43
N TYR A 260 -6.47 11.20 14.38
CA TYR A 260 -7.35 10.07 14.63
C TYR A 260 -8.51 10.55 15.51
N ALA A 261 -9.74 10.56 15.01
CA ALA A 261 -10.88 11.18 15.66
C ALA A 261 -11.15 10.74 17.11
N PRO A 262 -10.93 9.46 17.51
CA PRO A 262 -11.07 9.04 18.89
C PRO A 262 -9.89 9.42 19.82
N ALA A 263 -8.77 9.92 19.29
CA ALA A 263 -7.59 10.28 20.07
C ALA A 263 -7.66 11.70 20.64
N GLU A 264 -6.94 11.93 21.71
CA GLU A 264 -6.70 13.28 22.24
C GLU A 264 -5.45 13.93 21.65
N SER A 265 -4.56 13.09 21.10
CA SER A 265 -3.33 13.49 20.42
C SER A 265 -3.61 13.94 18.99
N THR A 266 -2.71 14.76 18.43
CA THR A 266 -2.84 15.36 17.10
C THR A 266 -1.67 15.00 16.20
N ALA A 267 -1.85 15.15 14.87
CA ALA A 267 -0.83 14.99 13.83
C ALA A 267 -0.14 13.61 13.83
N GLY A 268 -0.80 12.59 14.36
CA GLY A 268 -0.17 11.29 14.59
C GLY A 268 -0.19 10.35 13.40
N LEU A 269 -1.12 10.48 12.44
CA LEU A 269 -1.07 9.71 11.20
C LEU A 269 -0.23 10.45 10.16
N VAL A 270 0.84 9.81 9.71
CA VAL A 270 1.78 10.34 8.69
C VAL A 270 1.64 9.55 7.41
N LEU A 271 1.55 10.24 6.28
CA LEU A 271 1.50 9.63 4.97
C LEU A 271 2.88 9.64 4.31
N TYR A 272 3.21 8.57 3.60
CA TYR A 272 4.47 8.39 2.89
C TYR A 272 4.20 8.05 1.42
N ASP A 273 4.71 8.88 0.52
CA ASP A 273 4.72 8.69 -0.95
C ASP A 273 3.33 8.41 -1.56
N GLY A 274 2.24 8.84 -0.91
CA GLY A 274 0.86 8.52 -1.33
C GLY A 274 0.50 7.02 -1.32
N LYS A 275 1.37 6.18 -0.74
CA LYS A 275 1.27 4.71 -0.76
C LYS A 275 1.08 4.09 0.60
N TYR A 276 1.59 4.73 1.66
CA TYR A 276 1.61 4.20 3.01
C TYR A 276 1.13 5.22 4.03
N ALA A 277 0.55 4.72 5.10
CA ALA A 277 0.25 5.46 6.31
C ALA A 277 0.93 4.81 7.51
N TYR A 278 1.40 5.63 8.45
CA TYR A 278 1.95 5.18 9.72
C TYR A 278 1.35 6.02 10.85
N SER A 279 0.71 5.38 11.81
CA SER A 279 0.06 6.08 12.93
C SER A 279 0.92 6.03 14.19
N HIS A 280 1.02 7.18 14.84
CA HIS A 280 1.60 7.37 16.17
C HIS A 280 0.54 7.49 17.26
N HIS A 281 -0.74 7.55 16.91
CA HIS A 281 -1.81 7.62 17.91
C HIS A 281 -1.90 6.30 18.68
N ALA A 282 -1.71 6.37 19.99
CA ALA A 282 -1.61 5.18 20.84
C ALA A 282 -2.87 4.30 20.85
N SER A 283 -4.05 4.90 20.65
CA SER A 283 -5.35 4.22 20.59
C SER A 283 -5.71 3.70 19.19
N ASP A 284 -5.00 4.12 18.15
CA ASP A 284 -5.30 3.77 16.76
C ASP A 284 -4.96 2.30 16.47
N PRO A 285 -5.87 1.48 15.89
CA PRO A 285 -5.57 0.14 15.41
C PRO A 285 -4.39 0.06 14.41
N ALA A 286 -4.14 1.15 13.68
CA ALA A 286 -3.01 1.29 12.74
C ALA A 286 -1.68 1.70 13.40
N CYS A 287 -1.67 1.98 14.71
CA CYS A 287 -0.49 2.47 15.43
C CYS A 287 0.72 1.55 15.27
N GLU A 288 1.89 2.16 15.01
CA GLU A 288 3.19 1.50 14.83
C GLU A 288 3.26 0.49 13.68
N LYS A 289 2.34 0.61 12.71
CA LYS A 289 2.32 -0.21 11.52
C LYS A 289 2.44 0.68 10.29
N LEU A 290 3.31 0.31 9.36
CA LEU A 290 3.34 0.92 8.04
C LEU A 290 2.34 0.18 7.15
N LEU A 291 1.20 0.81 6.87
CA LEU A 291 0.07 0.20 6.19
C LEU A 291 -0.15 0.84 4.81
N ASN A 292 -0.40 0.03 3.79
CA ASN A 292 -0.92 0.50 2.51
C ASN A 292 -2.44 0.79 2.60
N ALA A 293 -3.03 1.32 1.54
CA ALA A 293 -4.45 1.70 1.51
C ALA A 293 -5.39 0.52 1.85
N PHE A 294 -5.12 -0.68 1.32
CA PHE A 294 -5.92 -1.87 1.61
C PHE A 294 -5.83 -2.28 3.09
N ASP A 295 -4.62 -2.32 3.64
CA ASP A 295 -4.40 -2.74 5.03
C ASP A 295 -4.88 -1.68 6.03
N LEU A 296 -4.82 -0.38 5.70
CA LEU A 296 -5.38 0.68 6.52
C LEU A 296 -6.90 0.56 6.66
N VAL A 297 -7.60 0.40 5.52
CA VAL A 297 -9.06 0.20 5.53
C VAL A 297 -9.44 -1.09 6.25
N LYS A 298 -8.68 -2.19 6.05
CA LYS A 298 -8.88 -3.47 6.75
C LYS A 298 -8.78 -3.30 8.27
N ALA A 299 -7.78 -2.56 8.74
CA ALA A 299 -7.54 -2.37 10.17
C ALA A 299 -8.72 -1.68 10.88
N HIS A 300 -9.39 -0.74 10.22
CA HIS A 300 -10.50 0.01 10.80
C HIS A 300 -11.86 -0.63 10.59
N LYS A 301 -12.14 -1.15 9.39
CA LYS A 301 -13.47 -1.74 9.11
C LYS A 301 -13.62 -3.18 9.62
N PHE A 302 -12.52 -3.94 9.67
CA PHE A 302 -12.54 -5.38 9.95
C PHE A 302 -11.55 -5.81 11.04
N GLY A 303 -10.93 -4.86 11.76
CA GLY A 303 -9.95 -5.13 12.81
C GLY A 303 -10.48 -5.89 14.03
N ASN A 304 -11.78 -5.96 14.21
CA ASN A 304 -12.45 -6.78 15.23
C ASN A 304 -12.40 -8.29 14.92
N LEU A 305 -12.10 -8.67 13.67
CA LEU A 305 -11.99 -10.06 13.24
C LEU A 305 -10.54 -10.56 13.40
N GLU A 306 -10.36 -11.88 13.34
CA GLU A 306 -9.03 -12.50 13.21
C GLU A 306 -8.46 -12.24 11.79
N ASP A 307 -7.14 -12.30 11.61
CA ASP A 307 -6.45 -11.90 10.38
C ASP A 307 -7.03 -12.51 9.08
N LYS A 308 -7.29 -13.83 9.05
CA LYS A 308 -7.82 -14.50 7.86
C LYS A 308 -9.26 -14.08 7.54
N PRO A 309 -10.21 -14.08 8.50
CA PRO A 309 -11.55 -13.51 8.29
C PRO A 309 -11.53 -12.03 7.92
N ALA A 310 -10.67 -11.22 8.55
CA ALA A 310 -10.54 -9.79 8.23
C ALA A 310 -10.06 -9.56 6.78
N TYR A 311 -9.07 -10.35 6.33
CA TYR A 311 -8.59 -10.29 4.95
C TYR A 311 -9.68 -10.68 3.95
N LYS A 312 -10.45 -11.74 4.25
CA LYS A 312 -11.57 -12.17 3.40
C LYS A 312 -12.64 -11.08 3.29
N ALA A 313 -13.08 -10.53 4.42
CA ALA A 313 -14.08 -9.48 4.46
C ALA A 313 -13.61 -8.20 3.72
N MET A 314 -12.35 -7.81 3.90
CA MET A 314 -11.77 -6.69 3.17
C MET A 314 -11.66 -6.96 1.67
N SER A 315 -11.36 -8.20 1.27
CA SER A 315 -11.31 -8.58 -0.14
C SER A 315 -12.69 -8.53 -0.79
N GLU A 316 -13.72 -9.00 -0.10
CA GLU A 316 -15.12 -8.90 -0.56
C GLU A 316 -15.54 -7.44 -0.68
N PHE A 317 -15.26 -6.61 0.33
CA PHE A 317 -15.50 -5.16 0.29
C PHE A 317 -14.80 -4.47 -0.89
N ALA A 318 -13.52 -4.82 -1.13
CA ALA A 318 -12.75 -4.27 -2.25
C ALA A 318 -13.35 -4.65 -3.61
N LEU A 319 -13.86 -5.88 -3.75
CA LEU A 319 -14.53 -6.35 -4.96
C LEU A 319 -15.89 -5.68 -5.20
N GLU A 320 -16.51 -5.06 -4.22
CA GLU A 320 -17.73 -4.26 -4.41
C GLU A 320 -17.43 -2.92 -5.08
N GLN A 321 -16.20 -2.42 -4.99
CA GLN A 321 -15.80 -1.12 -5.52
C GLN A 321 -15.56 -1.19 -7.04
N ASP A 322 -16.29 -0.38 -7.82
CA ASP A 322 -16.18 -0.38 -9.28
C ASP A 322 -14.79 0.01 -9.79
N LYS A 323 -14.12 0.96 -9.14
CA LYS A 323 -12.72 1.33 -9.46
C LYS A 323 -11.77 0.13 -9.35
N VAL A 324 -11.94 -0.72 -8.33
CA VAL A 324 -11.12 -1.92 -8.13
C VAL A 324 -11.44 -2.99 -9.17
N LYS A 325 -12.71 -3.18 -9.54
CA LYS A 325 -13.10 -4.11 -10.62
C LYS A 325 -12.47 -3.70 -11.95
N LEU A 326 -12.51 -2.40 -12.27
CA LEU A 326 -11.89 -1.87 -13.48
C LEU A 326 -10.37 -2.08 -13.47
N GLN A 327 -9.72 -1.82 -12.33
CA GLN A 327 -8.29 -2.03 -12.19
C GLN A 327 -7.89 -3.50 -12.32
N LEU A 328 -8.64 -4.43 -11.69
CA LEU A 328 -8.41 -5.88 -11.85
C LEU A 328 -8.55 -6.34 -13.30
N ASN A 329 -9.51 -5.79 -14.03
CA ASN A 329 -9.66 -6.11 -15.45
C ASN A 329 -8.50 -5.55 -16.28
N ALA A 330 -8.06 -4.32 -16.01
CA ALA A 330 -6.89 -3.73 -16.65
C ALA A 330 -5.62 -4.55 -16.38
N ASP A 331 -5.38 -4.95 -15.14
CA ASP A 331 -4.24 -5.79 -14.74
C ASP A 331 -4.24 -7.14 -15.46
N ARG A 332 -5.42 -7.79 -15.58
CA ARG A 332 -5.57 -9.06 -16.32
C ARG A 332 -5.27 -8.89 -17.81
N MET A 333 -5.73 -7.78 -18.38
CA MET A 333 -5.45 -7.48 -19.79
C MET A 333 -3.96 -7.22 -20.02
N GLU A 334 -3.29 -6.48 -19.13
CA GLU A 334 -1.85 -6.21 -19.23
C GLU A 334 -1.04 -7.49 -19.02
N GLN A 335 -1.38 -8.32 -18.05
CA GLN A 335 -0.76 -9.62 -17.84
C GLN A 335 -0.93 -10.52 -19.07
N ALA A 336 -2.13 -10.53 -19.67
CA ALA A 336 -2.36 -11.28 -20.90
C ALA A 336 -1.49 -10.79 -22.06
N LYS A 337 -1.31 -9.46 -22.22
CA LYS A 337 -0.39 -8.91 -23.25
C LYS A 337 1.05 -9.36 -23.03
N GLN A 338 1.56 -9.31 -21.80
CA GLN A 338 2.91 -9.76 -21.45
C GLN A 338 3.08 -11.26 -21.67
N ASP A 339 2.07 -12.06 -21.36
CA ASP A 339 2.05 -13.50 -21.57
C ASP A 339 2.09 -13.86 -23.08
N PHE A 340 1.58 -13.00 -23.96
CA PHE A 340 1.62 -13.20 -25.40
C PHE A 340 2.96 -12.80 -26.07
N ALA A 341 3.83 -12.02 -25.41
CA ALA A 341 5.02 -11.40 -26.01
C ALA A 341 6.35 -12.19 -25.86
N GLY A 342 6.37 -13.45 -25.46
CA GLY A 342 7.59 -14.19 -25.12
C GLY A 342 8.22 -14.99 -26.27
N LYS A 343 9.56 -15.10 -26.34
CA LYS A 343 10.30 -15.90 -27.34
C LYS A 343 9.99 -17.41 -27.31
N ASP A 344 9.48 -17.94 -26.20
CA ASP A 344 9.14 -19.36 -26.00
C ASP A 344 7.61 -19.60 -25.98
N TRP A 345 6.88 -18.86 -26.78
CA TRP A 345 5.41 -18.90 -26.81
C TRP A 345 4.84 -20.31 -27.08
N GLN A 346 5.53 -21.13 -27.85
CA GLN A 346 5.11 -22.50 -28.17
C GLN A 346 5.00 -23.37 -26.89
N LYS A 347 5.85 -23.14 -25.88
CA LYS A 347 5.79 -23.85 -24.59
C LYS A 347 4.57 -23.45 -23.74
N ARG A 348 3.93 -22.33 -24.08
CA ARG A 348 2.75 -21.81 -23.38
C ARG A 348 1.43 -22.26 -24.01
N LEU A 349 1.49 -22.97 -25.14
CA LEU A 349 0.31 -23.57 -25.74
C LEU A 349 -0.27 -24.62 -24.80
N LYS A 350 -1.59 -24.60 -24.66
CA LYS A 350 -2.33 -25.57 -23.84
C LYS A 350 -2.64 -26.81 -24.68
N TYR A 351 -2.43 -27.95 -24.06
CA TYR A 351 -2.71 -29.25 -24.67
C TYR A 351 -3.90 -29.90 -23.94
N MET A 352 -4.62 -30.77 -24.64
CA MET A 352 -5.68 -31.56 -24.05
C MET A 352 -5.09 -32.48 -22.97
N PRO A 353 -5.79 -32.70 -21.84
CA PRO A 353 -5.30 -33.56 -20.77
C PRO A 353 -4.91 -34.95 -21.29
N ARG A 354 -3.68 -35.37 -20.99
CA ARG A 354 -3.10 -36.67 -21.40
C ARG A 354 -2.98 -36.86 -22.93
N SER A 355 -2.89 -35.79 -23.70
CA SER A 355 -2.77 -35.82 -25.15
C SER A 355 -1.69 -34.82 -25.63
N SER A 356 -1.08 -35.09 -26.76
CA SER A 356 -0.23 -34.14 -27.48
C SER A 356 -0.99 -33.18 -28.41
N LEU A 357 -2.33 -33.29 -28.46
CA LEU A 357 -3.19 -32.42 -29.25
C LEU A 357 -3.39 -31.06 -28.53
N LEU A 358 -3.31 -29.99 -29.30
CA LEU A 358 -3.61 -28.65 -28.80
C LEU A 358 -5.07 -28.54 -28.37
N GLU A 359 -5.31 -27.80 -27.29
CA GLU A 359 -6.66 -27.44 -26.88
C GLU A 359 -7.28 -26.44 -27.87
N ASN A 360 -8.51 -26.71 -28.31
CA ASN A 360 -9.28 -25.78 -29.14
C ASN A 360 -9.79 -24.62 -28.30
N SER A 361 -8.97 -23.63 -28.02
CA SER A 361 -9.28 -22.50 -27.17
C SER A 361 -8.86 -21.17 -27.80
N VAL A 362 -9.60 -20.10 -27.46
CA VAL A 362 -9.27 -18.72 -27.83
C VAL A 362 -7.84 -18.37 -27.39
N TRP A 363 -7.40 -18.89 -26.24
CA TRP A 363 -6.03 -18.69 -25.75
C TRP A 363 -4.98 -19.19 -26.75
N ASN A 364 -5.06 -20.43 -27.17
CA ASN A 364 -4.09 -21.00 -28.10
C ASN A 364 -4.08 -20.29 -29.43
N GLU A 365 -5.26 -19.98 -29.96
CA GLU A 365 -5.35 -19.29 -31.24
C GLU A 365 -4.79 -17.87 -31.18
N MET A 366 -5.09 -17.10 -30.13
CA MET A 366 -4.49 -15.78 -29.90
C MET A 366 -2.97 -15.86 -29.73
N MET A 367 -2.47 -16.90 -29.02
CA MET A 367 -1.04 -17.14 -28.86
C MET A 367 -0.37 -17.35 -30.21
N ILE A 368 -0.94 -18.16 -31.09
CA ILE A 368 -0.45 -18.42 -32.45
C ILE A 368 -0.50 -17.14 -33.27
N LEU A 369 -1.64 -16.47 -33.35
CA LEU A 369 -1.82 -15.24 -34.13
C LEU A 369 -0.85 -14.12 -33.71
N ASN A 370 -0.50 -14.03 -32.44
CA ASN A 370 0.39 -12.99 -31.95
C ASN A 370 1.87 -13.30 -32.09
N ASN A 371 2.26 -14.57 -32.20
CA ASN A 371 3.67 -14.95 -32.12
C ASN A 371 4.20 -15.63 -33.40
N ASP A 372 3.35 -16.29 -34.20
CA ASP A 372 3.81 -16.84 -35.50
C ASP A 372 4.02 -15.69 -36.49
N PRO A 373 5.24 -15.51 -37.04
CA PRO A 373 5.56 -14.40 -37.94
C PRO A 373 4.65 -14.33 -39.17
N ASP A 374 4.16 -15.47 -39.66
CA ASP A 374 3.30 -15.53 -40.85
C ASP A 374 1.87 -14.97 -40.57
N PHE A 375 1.47 -14.86 -39.31
CA PHE A 375 0.15 -14.36 -38.93
C PHE A 375 0.17 -12.98 -38.27
N GLN A 376 1.27 -12.26 -38.32
CA GLN A 376 1.38 -10.93 -37.72
C GLN A 376 0.94 -9.78 -38.61
N ASN A 377 0.79 -10.03 -39.92
CA ASN A 377 0.64 -9.00 -40.93
C ASN A 377 -0.81 -8.63 -41.26
N PHE A 378 -1.62 -8.38 -40.21
CA PHE A 378 -2.93 -7.78 -40.34
C PHE A 378 -3.26 -6.91 -39.10
N ALA A 379 -4.01 -5.84 -39.35
CA ALA A 379 -4.41 -4.90 -38.28
C ALA A 379 -5.73 -4.21 -38.64
N PHE A 380 -6.46 -3.71 -37.66
CA PHE A 380 -7.67 -2.94 -37.90
C PHE A 380 -7.31 -1.49 -38.28
N ASN A 381 -7.71 -1.05 -39.45
CA ASN A 381 -7.56 0.33 -39.91
C ASN A 381 -8.78 1.14 -39.46
N GLU A 382 -8.58 2.00 -38.45
CA GLU A 382 -9.67 2.82 -37.88
C GLU A 382 -10.26 3.81 -38.90
N LEU A 383 -9.45 4.35 -39.81
CA LEU A 383 -9.92 5.28 -40.83
C LEU A 383 -10.82 4.58 -41.86
N ALA A 384 -10.41 3.39 -42.29
CA ALA A 384 -11.18 2.61 -43.27
C ALA A 384 -12.31 1.78 -42.64
N ASN A 385 -12.33 1.67 -41.30
CA ASN A 385 -13.22 0.79 -40.54
C ASN A 385 -13.21 -0.65 -41.03
N ARG A 386 -12.02 -1.18 -41.32
CA ARG A 386 -11.78 -2.51 -41.90
C ARG A 386 -10.45 -3.09 -41.46
N VAL A 387 -10.33 -4.42 -41.43
CA VAL A 387 -9.03 -5.08 -41.29
C VAL A 387 -8.23 -4.87 -42.59
N GLN A 388 -6.99 -4.47 -42.44
CA GLN A 388 -6.03 -4.26 -43.50
C GLN A 388 -4.84 -5.22 -43.35
N ILE A 389 -4.33 -5.74 -44.47
CA ILE A 389 -3.09 -6.49 -44.48
C ILE A 389 -1.92 -5.51 -44.54
N THR A 390 -1.00 -5.66 -43.59
CA THR A 390 0.10 -4.74 -43.34
C THR A 390 1.44 -5.27 -43.85
N GLY A 391 1.47 -6.52 -44.35
CA GLY A 391 2.69 -7.14 -44.85
C GLY A 391 2.42 -8.44 -45.61
N LYS A 392 3.41 -9.32 -45.70
CA LYS A 392 3.30 -10.60 -46.42
C LYS A 392 2.48 -11.60 -45.61
N VAL A 393 1.57 -12.30 -46.28
CA VAL A 393 0.79 -13.42 -45.73
C VAL A 393 1.16 -14.73 -46.40
N PRO A 394 0.96 -15.90 -45.78
CA PRO A 394 1.42 -17.20 -46.30
C PRO A 394 0.52 -17.79 -47.43
N TRP A 395 -0.38 -17.01 -47.99
CA TRP A 395 -1.26 -17.39 -49.09
C TRP A 395 -1.22 -16.35 -50.21
N GLU A 396 -1.58 -16.78 -51.44
CA GLU A 396 -1.67 -15.89 -52.59
C GLU A 396 -2.92 -15.00 -52.52
N ARG A 397 -2.74 -13.75 -52.92
CA ARG A 397 -3.80 -12.76 -52.97
C ARG A 397 -3.58 -11.71 -54.07
N PRO A 398 -4.66 -11.04 -54.55
CA PRO A 398 -4.52 -9.93 -55.50
C PRO A 398 -3.69 -8.79 -54.90
N ALA A 399 -2.74 -8.28 -55.66
CA ALA A 399 -1.79 -7.25 -55.21
C ALA A 399 -2.44 -5.87 -55.02
N ASP A 400 -3.53 -5.60 -55.71
CA ASP A 400 -4.25 -4.33 -55.76
C ASP A 400 -5.21 -4.12 -54.54
N ASN A 401 -5.51 -5.16 -53.77
CA ASN A 401 -6.42 -5.08 -52.64
C ASN A 401 -5.69 -5.24 -51.31
N LYS A 402 -5.58 -4.15 -50.57
CA LYS A 402 -4.93 -4.11 -49.25
C LYS A 402 -5.86 -4.53 -48.09
N TYR A 403 -7.15 -4.64 -48.30
CA TYR A 403 -8.10 -4.98 -47.25
C TYR A 403 -8.36 -6.47 -47.15
N TRP A 404 -8.68 -6.93 -45.92
CA TRP A 404 -9.01 -8.31 -45.64
C TRP A 404 -10.33 -8.70 -46.32
N ARG A 405 -10.39 -9.89 -46.89
CA ARG A 405 -11.55 -10.45 -47.58
C ARG A 405 -12.00 -11.74 -46.91
N ASP A 406 -13.21 -12.20 -47.17
CA ASP A 406 -13.71 -13.49 -46.69
C ASP A 406 -12.81 -14.65 -47.12
N ALA A 407 -12.25 -14.57 -48.34
CA ALA A 407 -11.28 -15.53 -48.84
C ALA A 407 -9.99 -15.58 -48.00
N ASP A 408 -9.54 -14.46 -47.47
CA ASP A 408 -8.36 -14.40 -46.60
C ASP A 408 -8.66 -15.07 -45.22
N THR A 409 -9.91 -14.97 -44.70
CA THR A 409 -10.36 -15.72 -43.53
C THR A 409 -10.32 -17.23 -43.76
N ALA A 410 -10.81 -17.69 -44.92
CA ALA A 410 -10.75 -19.11 -45.27
C ALA A 410 -9.31 -19.62 -45.42
N GLN A 411 -8.43 -18.83 -46.02
CA GLN A 411 -7.00 -19.17 -46.15
C GLN A 411 -6.32 -19.23 -44.80
N LEU A 412 -6.54 -18.25 -43.92
CA LEU A 412 -6.00 -18.26 -42.56
C LEU A 412 -6.43 -19.52 -41.79
N LYS A 413 -7.73 -19.86 -41.79
CA LYS A 413 -8.23 -21.08 -41.17
C LYS A 413 -7.58 -22.34 -41.73
N ALA A 414 -7.43 -22.43 -43.04
CA ALA A 414 -6.77 -23.58 -43.70
C ALA A 414 -5.29 -23.74 -43.30
N VAL A 415 -4.55 -22.64 -43.28
CA VAL A 415 -3.14 -22.67 -42.88
C VAL A 415 -2.98 -23.00 -41.40
N MET A 416 -3.87 -22.49 -40.56
CA MET A 416 -3.88 -22.82 -39.11
C MET A 416 -4.21 -24.29 -38.87
N ASP A 417 -5.20 -24.85 -39.56
CA ASP A 417 -5.55 -26.27 -39.47
C ASP A 417 -4.38 -27.18 -39.85
N ILE A 418 -3.71 -26.85 -40.95
CA ILE A 418 -2.56 -27.63 -41.43
C ILE A 418 -1.37 -27.58 -40.47
N ARG A 419 -1.11 -26.41 -39.86
CA ARG A 419 0.10 -26.21 -39.00
C ARG A 419 -0.12 -26.54 -37.54
N TYR A 420 -1.31 -26.35 -37.03
CA TYR A 420 -1.59 -26.39 -35.60
C TYR A 420 -2.84 -27.21 -35.25
N LEU A 421 -4.02 -26.67 -35.53
CA LEU A 421 -5.32 -27.25 -35.18
C LEU A 421 -6.46 -26.54 -35.92
N ALA A 422 -7.48 -27.27 -36.29
CA ALA A 422 -8.75 -26.72 -36.75
C ALA A 422 -9.50 -26.06 -35.56
N PHE A 423 -9.35 -24.75 -35.42
CA PHE A 423 -10.09 -24.00 -34.40
C PHE A 423 -11.59 -23.89 -34.78
N SER A 424 -12.48 -23.93 -33.79
CA SER A 424 -13.89 -23.69 -34.01
C SER A 424 -14.13 -22.29 -34.59
N SER A 425 -15.13 -22.13 -35.47
CA SER A 425 -15.44 -20.82 -36.06
C SER A 425 -15.67 -19.75 -34.96
N ARG A 426 -16.33 -20.10 -33.85
CA ARG A 426 -16.52 -19.19 -32.72
C ARG A 426 -15.19 -18.70 -32.12
N ASN A 427 -14.26 -19.61 -31.85
CA ASN A 427 -12.96 -19.25 -31.29
C ASN A 427 -12.18 -18.39 -32.27
N HIS A 428 -12.19 -18.77 -33.56
CA HIS A 428 -11.53 -18.01 -34.62
C HIS A 428 -12.07 -16.59 -34.74
N ASP A 429 -13.40 -16.41 -34.77
CA ASP A 429 -13.99 -15.10 -34.94
C ASP A 429 -13.64 -14.17 -33.74
N VAL A 430 -13.65 -14.72 -32.52
CA VAL A 430 -13.24 -13.98 -31.31
C VAL A 430 -11.75 -13.64 -31.34
N SER A 431 -10.90 -14.62 -31.61
CA SER A 431 -9.44 -14.46 -31.59
C SER A 431 -8.96 -13.51 -32.67
N PHE A 432 -9.45 -13.69 -33.90
CA PHE A 432 -9.09 -12.87 -35.05
C PHE A 432 -9.53 -11.40 -34.84
N THR A 433 -10.78 -11.19 -34.46
CA THR A 433 -11.31 -9.83 -34.24
C THR A 433 -10.53 -9.13 -33.15
N LYS A 434 -10.29 -9.83 -32.02
CA LYS A 434 -9.53 -9.25 -30.91
C LYS A 434 -8.09 -8.91 -31.32
N VAL A 435 -7.38 -9.82 -31.98
CA VAL A 435 -5.99 -9.59 -32.38
C VAL A 435 -5.89 -8.48 -33.43
N ALA A 436 -6.84 -8.40 -34.36
CA ALA A 436 -6.90 -7.30 -35.32
C ALA A 436 -7.13 -5.95 -34.64
N ASP A 437 -8.02 -5.90 -33.65
CA ASP A 437 -8.31 -4.68 -32.87
C ASP A 437 -7.13 -4.29 -31.95
N ASP A 438 -6.46 -5.24 -31.31
CA ASP A 438 -5.25 -5.00 -30.50
C ASP A 438 -4.12 -4.34 -31.33
N ARG A 439 -4.07 -4.63 -32.64
CA ARG A 439 -3.12 -4.06 -33.61
C ARG A 439 -3.69 -2.87 -34.39
N ARG A 440 -4.83 -2.32 -33.96
CA ARG A 440 -5.47 -1.21 -34.65
C ARG A 440 -4.51 -0.04 -34.84
N PHE A 441 -4.67 0.64 -35.94
CA PHE A 441 -3.89 1.81 -36.31
C PHE A 441 -4.75 2.82 -37.07
N HIS A 442 -4.36 4.06 -37.01
CA HIS A 442 -5.00 5.14 -37.75
C HIS A 442 -3.95 5.80 -38.67
N PRO A 443 -3.92 5.51 -39.98
CA PRO A 443 -2.80 5.87 -40.84
C PRO A 443 -2.46 7.36 -40.82
N ILE A 444 -3.44 8.24 -40.74
CA ILE A 444 -3.19 9.69 -40.71
C ILE A 444 -2.74 10.14 -39.32
N ARG A 445 -3.33 9.60 -38.23
CA ARG A 445 -2.92 9.95 -36.87
C ARG A 445 -1.50 9.51 -36.59
N ASP A 446 -1.19 8.27 -36.94
CA ASP A 446 0.15 7.69 -36.76
C ASP A 446 1.20 8.47 -37.54
N TYR A 447 0.85 8.90 -38.77
CA TYR A 447 1.72 9.77 -39.58
C TYR A 447 1.95 11.13 -38.88
N LEU A 448 0.89 11.78 -38.37
CA LEU A 448 1.00 13.07 -37.70
C LEU A 448 1.79 12.98 -36.38
N ASP A 449 1.58 11.90 -35.64
CA ASP A 449 2.27 11.66 -34.36
C ASP A 449 3.75 11.31 -34.54
N ALA A 450 4.11 10.72 -35.70
CA ALA A 450 5.50 10.42 -36.04
C ALA A 450 6.27 11.62 -36.61
N LEU A 451 5.63 12.75 -36.84
CA LEU A 451 6.32 13.94 -37.36
C LEU A 451 7.36 14.47 -36.36
N PRO A 452 8.50 15.00 -36.86
CA PRO A 452 9.50 15.61 -36.01
C PRO A 452 8.94 16.82 -35.26
N GLN A 453 9.55 17.15 -34.12
CA GLN A 453 9.14 18.32 -33.34
C GLN A 453 9.18 19.59 -34.22
N TRP A 454 8.13 20.41 -34.08
CA TRP A 454 8.00 21.64 -34.83
C TRP A 454 9.19 22.59 -34.59
N ASP A 455 9.80 23.05 -35.69
CA ASP A 455 10.94 23.96 -35.72
C ASP A 455 10.57 25.42 -35.46
N ARG A 456 9.32 25.69 -35.07
CA ARG A 456 8.72 27.01 -34.80
C ARG A 456 8.64 27.95 -36.01
N ARG A 457 8.85 27.47 -37.24
CA ARG A 457 8.67 28.26 -38.43
C ARG A 457 7.22 28.23 -38.90
N THR A 458 6.66 29.43 -39.18
CA THR A 458 5.27 29.61 -39.58
C THR A 458 5.11 29.30 -41.08
N ARG A 459 4.77 28.06 -41.43
CA ARG A 459 4.57 27.60 -42.81
C ARG A 459 3.11 27.44 -43.18
N ALA A 460 2.28 26.99 -42.27
CA ALA A 460 0.89 26.61 -42.53
C ALA A 460 0.08 27.78 -43.12
N GLU A 461 0.18 28.99 -42.57
CA GLU A 461 -0.57 30.14 -43.02
C GLU A 461 0.00 30.74 -44.33
N LEU A 462 1.26 30.39 -44.68
CA LEU A 462 1.93 30.88 -45.85
C LEU A 462 1.77 29.95 -47.06
N LEU A 463 1.15 28.77 -46.92
CA LEU A 463 1.07 27.75 -47.95
C LEU A 463 0.52 28.28 -49.28
N LEU A 464 -0.62 28.94 -49.27
CA LEU A 464 -1.23 29.49 -50.48
C LEU A 464 -0.46 30.70 -51.06
N ILE A 465 0.16 31.49 -50.20
CA ILE A 465 0.95 32.66 -50.62
C ILE A 465 2.23 32.22 -51.34
N VAL A 466 2.96 31.29 -50.74
CA VAL A 466 4.27 30.87 -51.25
C VAL A 466 4.13 29.99 -52.50
N TYR A 467 3.18 29.05 -52.52
CA TYR A 467 3.11 28.05 -53.60
C TYR A 467 2.09 28.40 -54.68
N PHE A 468 1.11 29.27 -54.41
CA PHE A 468 0.09 29.69 -55.39
C PHE A 468 0.11 31.18 -55.71
N GLN A 469 1.05 31.92 -55.14
CA GLN A 469 1.18 33.36 -55.33
C GLN A 469 -0.12 34.13 -55.01
N ALA A 470 -0.87 33.63 -54.02
CA ALA A 470 -2.03 34.33 -53.49
C ALA A 470 -1.59 35.60 -52.77
N ASP A 471 -2.43 36.64 -52.80
CA ASP A 471 -2.15 37.89 -52.12
C ASP A 471 -1.88 37.67 -50.63
N ASP A 472 -0.81 38.28 -50.12
CA ASP A 472 -0.46 38.22 -48.70
C ASP A 472 -1.35 39.14 -47.87
N THR A 473 -2.51 38.65 -47.50
CA THR A 473 -3.47 39.34 -46.70
C THR A 473 -3.77 38.61 -45.38
N PRO A 474 -4.19 39.33 -44.32
CA PRO A 474 -4.61 38.65 -43.08
C PRO A 474 -5.73 37.64 -43.29
N TYR A 475 -6.60 37.87 -44.26
CA TYR A 475 -7.67 36.93 -44.62
C TYR A 475 -7.11 35.63 -45.18
N VAL A 476 -6.24 35.68 -46.22
CA VAL A 476 -5.63 34.51 -46.86
C VAL A 476 -4.84 33.69 -45.82
N ARG A 477 -4.03 34.33 -45.01
CA ARG A 477 -3.32 33.68 -43.90
C ARG A 477 -4.25 32.96 -42.95
N ALA A 478 -5.33 33.65 -42.50
CA ALA A 478 -6.29 33.09 -41.56
C ALA A 478 -7.06 31.91 -42.15
N VAL A 479 -7.52 32.00 -43.39
CA VAL A 479 -8.27 30.93 -44.07
C VAL A 479 -7.40 29.69 -44.29
N THR A 480 -6.16 29.90 -44.78
CA THR A 480 -5.20 28.81 -45.01
C THR A 480 -4.92 28.05 -43.69
N ARG A 481 -4.57 28.77 -42.63
CA ARG A 481 -4.30 28.18 -41.31
C ARG A 481 -5.53 27.46 -40.77
N LYS A 482 -6.71 28.07 -40.80
CA LYS A 482 -7.94 27.46 -40.25
C LYS A 482 -8.32 26.18 -41.00
N SER A 483 -8.15 26.13 -42.33
CA SER A 483 -8.47 24.96 -43.15
C SER A 483 -7.54 23.78 -42.80
N LEU A 484 -6.22 24.02 -42.69
CA LEU A 484 -5.27 23.00 -42.29
C LEU A 484 -5.47 22.51 -40.84
N VAL A 485 -5.70 23.45 -39.92
CA VAL A 485 -6.01 23.12 -38.51
C VAL A 485 -7.30 22.31 -38.43
N ALA A 486 -8.32 22.66 -39.20
CA ALA A 486 -9.58 21.91 -39.21
C ALA A 486 -9.41 20.47 -39.74
N ALA A 487 -8.58 20.27 -40.77
CA ALA A 487 -8.26 18.97 -41.31
C ALA A 487 -7.60 18.10 -40.23
N VAL A 488 -6.58 18.59 -39.54
CA VAL A 488 -5.90 17.89 -38.44
C VAL A 488 -6.86 17.67 -37.27
N ALA A 489 -7.64 18.69 -36.87
CA ALA A 489 -8.58 18.58 -35.75
C ALA A 489 -9.62 17.46 -35.97
N ARG A 490 -10.09 17.25 -37.21
CA ARG A 490 -11.04 16.17 -37.53
C ARG A 490 -10.46 14.77 -37.37
N ILE A 491 -9.15 14.63 -37.53
CA ILE A 491 -8.46 13.33 -37.32
C ILE A 491 -8.43 13.00 -35.82
N TYR A 492 -8.11 13.96 -34.96
CA TYR A 492 -8.04 13.72 -33.50
C TYR A 492 -9.39 13.81 -32.79
N ARG A 493 -10.35 14.54 -33.38
CA ARG A 493 -11.71 14.73 -32.83
C ARG A 493 -12.76 14.53 -33.93
N PRO A 494 -13.05 13.28 -34.31
CA PRO A 494 -14.09 12.97 -35.29
C PRO A 494 -15.43 13.63 -34.91
N GLY A 495 -16.08 14.26 -35.89
CA GLY A 495 -17.34 14.98 -35.63
C GLY A 495 -17.21 16.44 -35.20
N ILE A 496 -15.99 16.97 -35.04
CA ILE A 496 -15.80 18.41 -34.79
C ILE A 496 -16.43 19.24 -35.92
N LYS A 497 -17.18 20.26 -35.54
CA LYS A 497 -17.89 21.15 -36.48
C LYS A 497 -16.89 22.06 -37.20
N PHE A 498 -16.97 22.08 -38.55
CA PHE A 498 -16.28 23.05 -39.42
C PHE A 498 -17.12 23.26 -40.66
N ASP A 499 -17.84 24.34 -40.71
CA ASP A 499 -18.88 24.62 -41.71
C ASP A 499 -18.36 25.43 -42.93
N SER A 500 -17.04 25.69 -42.96
CA SER A 500 -16.43 26.44 -44.04
C SER A 500 -15.76 25.51 -45.04
N MET A 501 -15.77 25.90 -46.33
CA MET A 501 -15.10 25.22 -47.39
C MET A 501 -14.06 26.14 -48.01
N LEU A 502 -12.80 25.67 -48.15
CA LEU A 502 -11.77 26.38 -48.87
C LEU A 502 -12.00 26.23 -50.36
N VAL A 503 -12.24 27.33 -51.04
CA VAL A 503 -12.36 27.38 -52.50
C VAL A 503 -11.13 28.10 -53.04
N THR A 504 -10.41 27.47 -53.97
CA THR A 504 -9.27 28.05 -54.68
C THR A 504 -9.68 28.41 -56.09
N ASP A 505 -9.68 29.72 -56.43
CA ASP A 505 -9.90 30.21 -57.77
C ASP A 505 -8.60 30.73 -58.38
N GLY A 506 -8.50 30.70 -59.72
CA GLY A 506 -7.32 31.15 -60.46
C GLY A 506 -7.11 30.43 -61.80
N PRO A 507 -6.09 30.81 -62.56
CA PRO A 507 -5.81 30.25 -63.89
C PRO A 507 -5.66 28.72 -63.92
N GLN A 508 -5.94 28.13 -65.07
CA GLN A 508 -5.72 26.71 -65.27
C GLN A 508 -4.22 26.38 -65.28
N GLY A 509 -3.84 25.24 -64.71
CA GLY A 509 -2.44 24.73 -64.73
C GLY A 509 -1.56 25.17 -63.57
N ILE A 510 -2.01 26.04 -62.64
CA ILE A 510 -1.21 26.50 -61.47
C ILE A 510 -1.09 25.45 -60.33
N GLY A 511 -1.60 24.22 -60.51
CA GLY A 511 -1.42 23.14 -59.52
C GLY A 511 -2.48 23.06 -58.43
N LYS A 512 -3.63 23.74 -58.51
CA LYS A 512 -4.69 23.70 -57.50
C LYS A 512 -5.11 22.29 -57.09
N SER A 513 -5.42 21.44 -58.04
CA SER A 513 -5.78 20.03 -57.79
C SER A 513 -4.60 19.19 -57.26
N THR A 514 -3.37 19.53 -57.68
CA THR A 514 -2.14 18.89 -57.22
C THR A 514 -1.89 19.15 -55.75
N LEU A 515 -2.18 20.35 -55.25
CA LEU A 515 -2.09 20.66 -53.81
C LEU A 515 -2.97 19.73 -53.01
N PHE A 516 -4.24 19.62 -53.35
CA PHE A 516 -5.17 18.76 -52.58
C PHE A 516 -4.80 17.31 -52.68
N LYS A 517 -4.27 16.86 -53.86
CA LYS A 517 -3.75 15.50 -53.99
C LYS A 517 -2.54 15.23 -53.10
N ILE A 518 -1.60 16.16 -52.97
CA ILE A 518 -0.43 16.06 -52.09
C ILE A 518 -0.85 16.08 -50.62
N LEU A 519 -1.81 16.96 -50.23
CA LEU A 519 -2.30 17.04 -48.85
C LEU A 519 -3.13 15.80 -48.46
N ALA A 520 -3.73 15.10 -49.40
CA ALA A 520 -4.50 13.89 -49.14
C ALA A 520 -3.64 12.61 -49.05
N GLY A 521 -2.39 12.61 -49.51
CA GLY A 521 -1.43 11.49 -49.50
C GLY A 521 -1.50 10.65 -50.74
#